data_01c0be956fdd740cf01e64d3fd507534
#
_entry.id   01c0be956fdd740cf01e64d3fd507534
#
_cell.length_a   1.000
_cell.length_b   1.000
_cell.length_c   1.000
_cell.angle_alpha   90.00
_cell.angle_beta   90.00
_cell.angle_gamma   90.00
#
_symmetry.space_group_name_H-M   'P 1'
#
loop_
_entity.id
_entity.type
_entity.pdbx_description
1 polymer ?
#
loop_
_entity_poly.entity_id
_entity_poly.type
_entity_poly.pdbx_seq_one_letter_code
_entity_poly.pdbx_strand_id
1 'polypeptide(L)'
;MKSESFQQLIDLITRLRGPDGCPHDRSLTLCNWAAFIEDEVRELKSAIDSNNTTNMCEELGDALWCLVSIGALAEDAGLFTLDASLNGVVDKMMRRHPHVFGDAVANTPDEANALYYKAKAEEKP
;
A
#
# COMPACT_ATOMS: atom_id res chain seq x y z
N MET A 1 7.79 -4.09 -17.17
CA MET A 1 7.62 -5.08 -16.06
C MET A 1 7.13 -4.37 -14.82
N LYS A 2 6.55 -5.13 -13.88
CA LYS A 2 5.93 -4.54 -12.67
C LYS A 2 6.89 -3.67 -11.85
N SER A 3 8.14 -4.11 -11.68
CA SER A 3 9.14 -3.35 -10.93
C SER A 3 9.50 -2.03 -11.60
N GLU A 4 9.56 -2.03 -12.92
CA GLU A 4 9.85 -0.82 -13.69
C GLU A 4 8.68 0.16 -13.64
N SER A 5 7.45 -0.35 -13.75
CA SER A 5 6.24 0.48 -13.67
C SER A 5 6.10 1.11 -12.29
N PHE A 6 6.41 0.37 -11.24
CA PHE A 6 6.37 0.89 -9.88
C PHE A 6 7.44 1.97 -9.68
N GLN A 7 8.65 1.75 -10.19
CA GLN A 7 9.71 2.74 -10.12
C GLN A 7 9.36 4.01 -10.89
N GLN A 8 8.68 3.89 -12.03
CA GLN A 8 8.19 5.05 -12.79
C GLN A 8 7.22 5.89 -11.97
N LEU A 9 6.35 5.25 -11.19
CA LEU A 9 5.43 5.96 -10.30
C LEU A 9 6.19 6.73 -9.22
N ILE A 10 7.17 6.09 -8.59
CA ILE A 10 8.02 6.73 -7.59
C ILE A 10 8.76 7.92 -8.19
N ASP A 11 9.34 7.75 -9.37
CA ASP A 11 10.10 8.80 -10.06
C ASP A 11 9.19 9.99 -10.43
N LEU A 12 7.99 9.71 -10.89
CA LEU A 12 7.01 10.73 -11.21
C LEU A 12 6.64 11.57 -9.98
N ILE A 13 6.35 10.91 -8.87
CA ILE A 13 6.01 11.58 -7.61
C ILE A 13 7.19 12.44 -7.13
N THR A 14 8.40 11.89 -7.18
CA THR A 14 9.62 12.62 -6.80
C THR A 14 9.78 13.87 -7.66
N ARG A 15 9.56 13.76 -8.97
CA ARG A 15 9.66 14.90 -9.90
C ARG A 15 8.62 15.97 -9.60
N LEU A 16 7.37 15.55 -9.39
CA LEU A 16 6.26 16.49 -9.11
C LEU A 16 6.47 17.25 -7.81
N ARG A 17 7.09 16.63 -6.82
CA ARG A 17 7.35 17.24 -5.52
C ARG A 17 8.70 17.96 -5.46
N GLY A 18 9.50 17.85 -6.50
CA GLY A 18 10.82 18.48 -6.57
C GLY A 18 10.77 19.97 -6.91
N PRO A 19 11.96 20.64 -6.92
CA PRO A 19 12.01 22.10 -7.12
C PRO A 19 11.43 22.58 -8.45
N ASP A 20 11.52 21.76 -9.49
CA ASP A 20 10.97 22.08 -10.82
C ASP A 20 9.66 21.34 -11.08
N GLY A 21 9.02 20.85 -10.05
CA GLY A 21 7.79 20.10 -10.16
C GLY A 21 6.54 20.96 -10.10
N CYS A 22 5.48 20.43 -9.53
CA CYS A 22 4.18 21.07 -9.44
C CYS A 22 4.02 21.80 -8.11
N PRO A 23 3.79 23.11 -8.11
CA PRO A 23 3.56 23.86 -6.85
C PRO A 23 2.38 23.33 -6.05
N HIS A 24 1.35 22.81 -6.72
CA HIS A 24 0.19 22.22 -6.04
C HIS A 24 0.59 20.96 -5.30
N ASP A 25 1.29 20.02 -5.97
CA ASP A 25 1.75 18.78 -5.33
C ASP A 25 2.68 19.06 -4.14
N ARG A 26 3.56 20.05 -4.27
CA ARG A 26 4.44 20.44 -3.16
C ARG A 26 3.70 21.01 -1.97
N SER A 27 2.51 21.57 -2.18
CA SER A 27 1.71 22.16 -1.10
C SER A 27 0.90 21.13 -0.32
N LEU A 28 0.73 19.92 -0.86
CA LEU A 28 -0.13 18.91 -0.24
C LEU A 28 0.51 18.32 1.00
N THR A 29 -0.32 18.15 2.04
CA THR A 29 0.08 17.60 3.34
C THR A 29 -0.32 16.14 3.47
N LEU A 30 0.19 15.46 4.50
CA LEU A 30 -0.25 14.09 4.80
C LEU A 30 -1.77 14.04 5.04
N CYS A 31 -2.34 15.04 5.70
CA CYS A 31 -3.80 15.10 5.91
C CYS A 31 -4.56 15.20 4.60
N ASN A 32 -4.06 15.95 3.63
CA ASN A 32 -4.67 16.03 2.30
C ASN A 32 -4.68 14.65 1.63
N TRP A 33 -3.53 13.96 1.65
CA TRP A 33 -3.42 12.64 1.04
C TRP A 33 -4.25 11.58 1.75
N ALA A 34 -4.41 11.68 3.07
CA ALA A 34 -5.29 10.79 3.83
C ALA A 34 -6.74 10.92 3.36
N ALA A 35 -7.21 12.14 3.11
CA ALA A 35 -8.54 12.37 2.58
C ALA A 35 -8.68 11.83 1.14
N PHE A 36 -7.66 12.04 0.29
CA PHE A 36 -7.67 11.56 -1.08
C PHE A 36 -7.74 10.03 -1.15
N ILE A 37 -6.96 9.32 -0.31
CA ILE A 37 -6.97 7.85 -0.32
C ILE A 37 -8.32 7.28 0.13
N GLU A 38 -9.03 7.93 1.05
CA GLU A 38 -10.38 7.52 1.43
C GLU A 38 -11.32 7.54 0.23
N ASP A 39 -11.25 8.60 -0.58
CA ASP A 39 -12.08 8.73 -1.77
C ASP A 39 -11.72 7.66 -2.82
N GLU A 40 -10.43 7.43 -3.06
CA GLU A 40 -9.97 6.47 -4.05
C GLU A 40 -10.30 5.03 -3.66
N VAL A 41 -10.21 4.69 -2.38
CA VAL A 41 -10.60 3.36 -1.88
C VAL A 41 -12.11 3.14 -2.07
N ARG A 42 -12.90 4.17 -1.83
CA ARG A 42 -14.36 4.11 -2.03
C ARG A 42 -14.69 3.90 -3.51
N GLU A 43 -14.01 4.60 -4.40
CA GLU A 43 -14.19 4.47 -5.85
C GLU A 43 -13.74 3.09 -6.34
N LEU A 44 -12.62 2.58 -5.82
CA LEU A 44 -12.14 1.22 -6.13
C LEU A 44 -13.17 0.18 -5.68
N LYS A 45 -13.69 0.30 -4.47
CA LYS A 45 -14.72 -0.60 -3.97
C LYS A 45 -15.96 -0.58 -4.86
N SER A 46 -16.40 0.61 -5.26
CA SER A 46 -17.55 0.77 -6.15
C SER A 46 -17.32 0.07 -7.50
N ALA A 47 -16.12 0.20 -8.07
CA ALA A 47 -15.76 -0.45 -9.32
C ALA A 47 -15.78 -1.99 -9.19
N ILE A 48 -15.28 -2.51 -8.07
CA ILE A 48 -15.30 -3.95 -7.76
C ILE A 48 -16.76 -4.43 -7.63
N ASP A 49 -17.57 -3.73 -6.85
CA ASP A 49 -18.96 -4.12 -6.60
C ASP A 49 -19.81 -4.10 -7.88
N SER A 50 -19.49 -3.21 -8.82
CA SER A 50 -20.21 -3.11 -10.10
C SER A 50 -19.58 -3.94 -11.23
N ASN A 51 -18.53 -4.69 -10.94
CA ASN A 51 -17.79 -5.51 -11.93
C ASN A 51 -17.26 -4.66 -13.11
N ASN A 52 -16.92 -3.41 -12.86
CA ASN A 52 -16.39 -2.53 -13.90
C ASN A 52 -14.86 -2.65 -13.95
N THR A 53 -14.38 -3.55 -14.81
CA THR A 53 -12.94 -3.88 -14.90
C THR A 53 -12.09 -2.68 -15.30
N THR A 54 -12.56 -1.85 -16.22
CA THR A 54 -11.83 -0.66 -16.65
C THR A 54 -11.65 0.33 -15.50
N ASN A 55 -12.72 0.61 -14.76
CA ASN A 55 -12.64 1.50 -13.61
C ASN A 55 -11.83 0.89 -12.47
N MET A 56 -11.93 -0.43 -12.26
CA MET A 56 -11.13 -1.12 -11.25
C MET A 56 -9.63 -0.90 -11.50
N CYS A 57 -9.20 -1.04 -12.74
CA CYS A 57 -7.81 -0.82 -13.12
C CYS A 57 -7.38 0.63 -12.86
N GLU A 58 -8.21 1.59 -13.26
CA GLU A 58 -7.95 3.02 -13.07
C GLU A 58 -7.88 3.39 -11.59
N GLU A 59 -8.89 2.97 -10.81
CA GLU A 59 -8.97 3.32 -9.39
C GLU A 59 -7.86 2.66 -8.56
N LEU A 60 -7.42 1.46 -8.95
CA LEU A 60 -6.26 0.84 -8.30
C LEU A 60 -5.01 1.70 -8.52
N GLY A 61 -4.81 2.21 -9.73
CA GLY A 61 -3.70 3.10 -10.04
C GLY A 61 -3.76 4.39 -9.21
N ASP A 62 -4.95 4.98 -9.11
CA ASP A 62 -5.15 6.20 -8.32
C ASP A 62 -4.88 5.96 -6.83
N ALA A 63 -5.30 4.81 -6.31
CA ALA A 63 -5.01 4.44 -4.92
C ALA A 63 -3.51 4.27 -4.68
N LEU A 64 -2.80 3.63 -5.59
CA LEU A 64 -1.34 3.48 -5.50
C LEU A 64 -0.63 4.84 -5.58
N TRP A 65 -1.10 5.74 -6.42
CA TRP A 65 -0.61 7.12 -6.48
C TRP A 65 -0.69 7.79 -5.10
N CYS A 66 -1.83 7.69 -4.43
CA CYS A 66 -2.03 8.28 -3.11
C CYS A 66 -1.12 7.63 -2.06
N LEU A 67 -1.05 6.29 -2.04
CA LEU A 67 -0.26 5.55 -1.05
C LEU A 67 1.23 5.84 -1.19
N VAL A 68 1.76 5.83 -2.41
CA VAL A 68 3.18 6.12 -2.64
C VAL A 68 3.49 7.58 -2.34
N SER A 69 2.56 8.49 -2.62
CA SER A 69 2.72 9.90 -2.26
C SER A 69 2.82 10.10 -0.75
N ILE A 70 2.02 9.37 0.02
CA ILE A 70 2.12 9.37 1.49
C ILE A 70 3.51 8.91 1.92
N GLY A 71 4.04 7.84 1.31
CA GLY A 71 5.39 7.37 1.59
C GLY A 71 6.45 8.43 1.29
N ALA A 72 6.33 9.12 0.16
CA ALA A 72 7.25 10.18 -0.22
C ALA A 72 7.24 11.34 0.77
N LEU A 73 6.06 11.77 1.20
CA LEU A 73 5.94 12.83 2.20
C LEU A 73 6.54 12.42 3.54
N ALA A 74 6.30 11.17 3.96
CA ALA A 74 6.84 10.66 5.20
C ALA A 74 8.38 10.65 5.19
N GLU A 75 8.99 10.26 4.06
CA GLU A 75 10.44 10.30 3.90
C GLU A 75 10.97 11.73 3.99
N ASP A 76 10.34 12.67 3.29
CA ASP A 76 10.74 14.07 3.30
C ASP A 76 10.65 14.68 4.70
N ALA A 77 9.68 14.23 5.49
CA ALA A 77 9.49 14.69 6.87
C ALA A 77 10.37 13.96 7.89
N GLY A 78 11.15 12.97 7.45
CA GLY A 78 12.03 12.21 8.33
C GLY A 78 11.30 11.24 9.25
N LEU A 79 10.07 10.84 8.91
CA LEU A 79 9.26 9.95 9.75
C LEU A 79 9.63 8.49 9.57
N PHE A 80 9.70 8.03 8.33
CA PHE A 80 10.09 6.68 7.93
C PHE A 80 10.29 6.64 6.43
N THR A 81 10.82 5.53 5.89
CA THR A 81 10.99 5.35 4.45
C THR A 81 9.91 4.43 3.89
N LEU A 82 9.62 4.59 2.61
CA LEU A 82 8.70 3.69 1.92
C LEU A 82 9.21 2.24 2.01
N ASP A 83 10.54 2.04 1.88
CA ASP A 83 11.14 0.71 2.03
C ASP A 83 10.85 0.10 3.39
N ALA A 84 10.90 0.89 4.47
CA ALA A 84 10.57 0.41 5.81
C ALA A 84 9.13 -0.12 5.88
N SER A 85 8.18 0.59 5.28
CA SER A 85 6.79 0.14 5.22
C SER A 85 6.64 -1.15 4.41
N LEU A 86 7.29 -1.21 3.26
CA LEU A 86 7.23 -2.38 2.38
C LEU A 86 7.87 -3.61 3.03
N ASN A 87 9.06 -3.46 3.59
CA ASN A 87 9.75 -4.55 4.27
C ASN A 87 8.98 -5.00 5.51
N GLY A 88 8.41 -4.05 6.23
CA GLY A 88 7.61 -4.35 7.42
C GLY A 88 6.39 -5.20 7.12
N VAL A 89 5.65 -4.89 6.06
CA VAL A 89 4.47 -5.68 5.68
C VAL A 89 4.86 -7.05 5.14
N VAL A 90 5.95 -7.15 4.39
CA VAL A 90 6.45 -8.46 3.91
C VAL A 90 6.81 -9.36 5.10
N ASP A 91 7.59 -8.87 6.04
CA ASP A 91 7.98 -9.63 7.22
C ASP A 91 6.76 -10.06 8.04
N LYS A 92 5.82 -9.14 8.23
CA LYS A 92 4.58 -9.41 8.96
C LYS A 92 3.77 -10.53 8.29
N MET A 93 3.59 -10.46 6.97
CA MET A 93 2.79 -11.45 6.24
C MET A 93 3.49 -12.81 6.23
N MET A 94 4.80 -12.86 6.16
CA MET A 94 5.54 -14.12 6.29
C MET A 94 5.34 -14.75 7.67
N ARG A 95 5.42 -13.96 8.75
CA ARG A 95 5.18 -14.47 10.11
C ARG A 95 3.75 -14.98 10.29
N ARG A 96 2.77 -14.30 9.69
CA ARG A 96 1.35 -14.63 9.84
C ARG A 96 0.88 -15.77 8.93
N HIS A 97 1.78 -16.29 8.10
CA HIS A 97 1.50 -17.40 7.20
C HIS A 97 2.48 -18.56 7.48
N PRO A 98 2.50 -19.11 8.71
CA PRO A 98 3.43 -20.19 9.05
C PRO A 98 3.14 -21.50 8.30
N HIS A 99 1.96 -21.62 7.70
CA HIS A 99 1.57 -22.74 6.85
C HIS A 99 2.11 -22.64 5.43
N VAL A 100 2.68 -21.46 5.06
CA VAL A 100 3.32 -21.25 3.76
C VAL A 100 4.83 -21.13 3.90
N PHE A 101 5.29 -20.36 4.89
CA PHE A 101 6.72 -20.05 5.09
C PHE A 101 7.36 -20.80 6.26
N GLY A 102 6.60 -21.62 6.97
CA GLY A 102 7.08 -22.43 8.11
C GLY A 102 6.57 -23.84 8.03
N ASP A 103 6.47 -24.50 9.18
CA ASP A 103 6.14 -25.93 9.29
C ASP A 103 4.67 -26.22 9.63
N ALA A 104 3.87 -25.20 9.86
CA ALA A 104 2.47 -25.39 10.17
C ALA A 104 1.69 -25.93 8.96
N VAL A 105 0.59 -26.62 9.21
CA VAL A 105 -0.23 -27.21 8.14
C VAL A 105 -1.63 -26.63 8.19
N ALA A 106 -2.11 -26.19 7.03
CA ALA A 106 -3.49 -25.76 6.84
C ALA A 106 -4.00 -26.32 5.51
N ASN A 107 -5.10 -27.04 5.57
CA ASN A 107 -5.71 -27.66 4.39
C ASN A 107 -7.02 -26.98 3.97
N THR A 108 -7.52 -26.04 4.76
CA THR A 108 -8.74 -25.29 4.47
C THR A 108 -8.52 -23.80 4.71
N PRO A 109 -9.34 -22.94 4.09
CA PRO A 109 -9.27 -21.50 4.37
C PRO A 109 -9.45 -21.15 5.85
N ASP A 110 -10.34 -21.85 6.56
CA ASP A 110 -10.57 -21.60 7.98
C ASP A 110 -9.34 -21.96 8.83
N GLU A 111 -8.68 -23.07 8.52
CA GLU A 111 -7.44 -23.47 9.20
C GLU A 111 -6.34 -22.43 8.97
N ALA A 112 -6.18 -21.97 7.73
CA ALA A 112 -5.20 -20.94 7.38
C ALA A 112 -5.48 -19.63 8.11
N ASN A 113 -6.73 -19.20 8.13
CA ASN A 113 -7.13 -17.98 8.82
C ASN A 113 -6.90 -18.05 10.33
N ALA A 114 -7.15 -19.21 10.93
CA ALA A 114 -6.89 -19.44 12.36
C ALA A 114 -5.40 -19.30 12.68
N LEU A 115 -4.53 -19.82 11.83
CA LEU A 115 -3.07 -19.70 12.01
C LEU A 115 -2.62 -18.23 11.87
N TYR A 116 -3.21 -17.50 10.94
CA TYR A 116 -2.93 -16.07 10.76
C TYR A 116 -3.24 -15.27 12.04
N TYR A 117 -4.42 -15.45 12.59
CA TYR A 117 -4.83 -14.73 13.80
C TYR A 117 -4.09 -15.19 15.05
N LYS A 118 -3.71 -16.46 15.11
CA LYS A 118 -2.87 -16.97 16.20
C LYS A 118 -1.50 -16.27 16.18
N ALA A 119 -0.86 -16.21 15.02
CA ALA A 119 0.42 -15.53 14.86
C ALA A 119 0.31 -14.05 15.23
N LYS A 120 -0.77 -13.39 14.79
CA LYS A 120 -1.04 -11.99 15.12
C LYS A 120 -1.16 -11.79 16.64
N ALA A 121 -1.87 -12.68 17.33
CA ALA A 121 -2.06 -12.60 18.78
C ALA A 121 -0.77 -12.80 19.56
N GLU A 122 0.18 -13.55 19.03
CA GLU A 122 1.48 -13.83 19.64
C GLU A 122 2.49 -12.69 19.45
N GLU A 123 2.21 -11.75 18.56
CA GLU A 123 3.05 -10.58 18.33
C GLU A 123 2.93 -9.62 19.52
N LYS A 124 4.05 -9.08 19.94
CA LYS A 124 4.04 -8.07 21.00
C LYS A 124 3.58 -6.73 20.46
N PRO A 125 2.80 -5.96 21.25
CA PRO A 125 2.38 -4.63 20.86
C PRO A 125 3.58 -3.68 20.67
#